data_01ee786748afa890142dd539157016bf
#
_entry.id   01ee786748afa890142dd539157016bf
#
_cell.length_a   1.000
_cell.length_b   1.000
_cell.length_c   1.000
_cell.angle_alpha   90.00
_cell.angle_beta   90.00
_cell.angle_gamma   90.00
#
_symmetry.space_group_name_H-M   'P 1'
#
loop_
_entity.id
_entity.type
_entity.pdbx_description
1 polymer ?
#
loop_
_entity_poly.entity_id
_entity_poly.type
_entity_poly.pdbx_seq_one_letter_code
_entity_poly.pdbx_strand_id
1 'polypeptide(L)'
;MRNQSFKCKIKLYNNIKNGVSFMKTITKTLDYEKVISLPKMKSYKPIKPSLFWRCVMRLISIPGLLSCKFSYNKIGMEKLGKKEPCLILMNHSCFLDLQIAETVMFPRPMNVVCTSDGFVGKNLLMRLIGCIPTNKFVTDISLVRKMKYAVTELKSSILMFPEASYSFDGTATPLPASLFKCIKLLEIPVVMIRTYGAFSRNPLYNNLQIRKKVNVSADVKYLLSKNDIETMSLEEITKIVNDEFSFDNFKWQQENKVQISDDFRADSLNRVLFKCPACKTEGKTIGKGTVLTCKHCGKEYELTEYGFMKAKQGETEFSHIPEWFSWQREEIKKEILEGKYNLDIPVDIYMLVNTKAIYKVGEGNLKHNKDGFVLDGCDGKLHFEQKTKASYSLYSDYNWYEIGDVICIGDMKTLYYCFPKINQDVVAKTRIATEELFKLVL
;
A
#
# COMPACT_ATOMS: atom_id res chain seq x y z
N MET A 1 34.79 -15.87 19.97
CA MET A 1 34.07 -16.11 18.70
C MET A 1 32.73 -16.88 18.81
N ARG A 2 32.49 -17.76 19.79
CA ARG A 2 31.19 -18.48 19.93
C ARG A 2 30.00 -17.62 20.39
N ASN A 3 30.25 -16.54 21.17
CA ASN A 3 29.17 -15.70 21.72
C ASN A 3 28.51 -14.72 20.73
N GLN A 4 29.21 -14.33 19.66
CA GLN A 4 28.62 -13.43 18.63
C GLN A 4 27.67 -14.19 17.68
N SER A 5 28.00 -15.45 17.36
CA SER A 5 27.16 -16.31 16.52
C SER A 5 25.80 -16.65 17.18
N PHE A 6 25.83 -16.84 18.54
CA PHE A 6 24.59 -17.16 19.28
C PHE A 6 23.67 -15.94 19.44
N LYS A 7 24.23 -14.74 19.69
CA LYS A 7 23.47 -13.49 19.73
C LYS A 7 22.86 -13.13 18.37
N CYS A 8 23.55 -13.42 17.26
CA CYS A 8 23.04 -13.22 15.91
C CYS A 8 21.88 -14.18 15.60
N LYS A 9 21.96 -15.45 16.01
CA LYS A 9 20.89 -16.45 15.84
C LYS A 9 19.64 -16.12 16.66
N ILE A 10 19.80 -15.64 17.90
CA ILE A 10 18.68 -15.21 18.75
C ILE A 10 18.03 -13.94 18.19
N LYS A 11 18.82 -12.99 17.67
CA LYS A 11 18.30 -11.79 17.02
C LYS A 11 17.56 -12.11 15.72
N LEU A 12 18.03 -13.08 14.93
CA LEU A 12 17.37 -13.58 13.75
C LEU A 12 16.06 -14.32 14.09
N TYR A 13 16.06 -15.15 15.15
CA TYR A 13 14.90 -15.89 15.62
C TYR A 13 13.80 -14.96 16.19
N ASN A 14 14.18 -13.95 16.97
CA ASN A 14 13.26 -12.94 17.50
C ASN A 14 12.70 -12.03 16.39
N ASN A 15 13.50 -11.73 15.37
CA ASN A 15 13.08 -10.97 14.20
C ASN A 15 12.07 -11.76 13.30
N ILE A 16 12.27 -13.08 13.16
CA ILE A 16 11.31 -13.97 12.47
C ILE A 16 10.00 -14.07 13.26
N LYS A 17 10.07 -14.06 14.60
CA LYS A 17 8.89 -14.13 15.47
C LYS A 17 8.01 -12.86 15.40
N ASN A 18 8.61 -11.71 15.07
CA ASN A 18 7.91 -10.42 14.94
C ASN A 18 7.48 -10.07 13.51
N GLY A 19 7.68 -10.96 12.51
CA GLY A 19 7.18 -10.79 11.14
C GLY A 19 7.79 -9.64 10.31
N VAL A 20 8.60 -8.78 10.91
CA VAL A 20 9.03 -7.49 10.32
C VAL A 20 10.44 -7.52 9.70
N SER A 21 11.27 -8.52 10.01
CA SER A 21 12.71 -8.46 9.70
C SER A 21 13.12 -8.89 8.29
N PHE A 22 12.19 -9.24 7.39
CA PHE A 22 12.56 -9.64 6.02
C PHE A 22 12.79 -8.47 5.05
N MET A 23 12.55 -7.22 5.45
CA MET A 23 12.51 -6.08 4.53
C MET A 23 13.47 -4.92 4.88
N LYS A 24 14.63 -5.17 5.49
CA LYS A 24 15.65 -4.12 5.51
C LYS A 24 16.06 -3.79 4.08
N THR A 25 15.83 -2.54 3.68
CA THR A 25 16.34 -2.02 2.43
C THR A 25 17.80 -1.53 2.61
N ILE A 26 18.52 -1.42 1.50
CA ILE A 26 19.87 -0.86 1.51
C ILE A 26 19.79 0.63 1.26
N THR A 27 20.22 1.44 2.22
CA THR A 27 20.35 2.89 2.06
C THR A 27 21.81 3.30 1.96
N LYS A 28 22.12 4.34 1.17
CA LYS A 28 23.45 4.94 1.04
C LYS A 28 23.31 6.45 0.96
N THR A 29 24.25 7.19 1.54
CA THR A 29 24.32 8.64 1.37
C THR A 29 25.32 8.96 0.25
N LEU A 30 24.86 9.69 -0.77
CA LEU A 30 25.68 10.15 -1.90
C LEU A 30 25.14 11.49 -2.38
N ASP A 31 26.03 12.33 -2.93
CA ASP A 31 25.63 13.60 -3.53
C ASP A 31 24.67 13.38 -4.70
N TYR A 32 23.73 14.29 -4.87
CA TYR A 32 22.70 14.27 -5.90
C TYR A 32 23.29 14.04 -7.31
N GLU A 33 24.32 14.80 -7.69
CA GLU A 33 24.97 14.72 -9.01
C GLU A 33 25.57 13.33 -9.27
N LYS A 34 26.15 12.71 -8.23
CA LYS A 34 26.67 11.33 -8.32
C LYS A 34 25.54 10.33 -8.52
N VAL A 35 24.39 10.53 -7.84
CA VAL A 35 23.26 9.60 -7.95
C VAL A 35 22.57 9.69 -9.32
N ILE A 36 22.35 10.87 -9.87
CA ILE A 36 21.75 11.01 -11.20
C ILE A 36 22.62 10.44 -12.32
N SER A 37 23.94 10.41 -12.15
CA SER A 37 24.90 9.82 -13.10
C SER A 37 24.96 8.29 -13.02
N LEU A 38 24.38 7.65 -11.98
CA LEU A 38 24.39 6.20 -11.86
C LEU A 38 23.59 5.52 -12.98
N PRO A 39 24.00 4.32 -13.40
CA PRO A 39 23.21 3.53 -14.34
C PRO A 39 21.79 3.29 -13.82
N LYS A 40 20.82 3.65 -14.65
CA LYS A 40 19.39 3.46 -14.34
C LYS A 40 19.00 1.96 -14.32
N MET A 41 17.87 1.65 -13.71
CA MET A 41 17.34 0.31 -13.66
C MET A 41 17.09 -0.23 -15.08
N LYS A 42 17.68 -1.39 -15.40
CA LYS A 42 17.47 -2.06 -16.69
C LYS A 42 16.12 -2.77 -16.71
N SER A 43 15.37 -2.60 -17.79
CA SER A 43 14.19 -3.41 -18.04
C SER A 43 14.61 -4.86 -18.37
N TYR A 44 13.82 -5.83 -17.91
CA TYR A 44 14.04 -7.25 -18.23
C TYR A 44 12.72 -7.95 -18.51
N LYS A 45 12.79 -9.09 -19.18
CA LYS A 45 11.64 -9.98 -19.37
C LYS A 45 11.29 -10.68 -18.04
N PRO A 46 10.00 -10.82 -17.69
CA PRO A 46 9.57 -11.63 -16.55
C PRO A 46 10.09 -13.06 -16.62
N ILE A 47 10.24 -13.67 -15.46
CA ILE A 47 10.62 -15.07 -15.31
C ILE A 47 9.44 -15.82 -14.67
N LYS A 48 9.07 -16.97 -15.23
CA LYS A 48 8.09 -17.86 -14.59
C LYS A 48 8.70 -18.46 -13.34
N PRO A 49 8.10 -18.29 -12.15
CA PRO A 49 8.65 -18.93 -10.95
C PRO A 49 8.60 -20.44 -11.07
N SER A 50 9.73 -21.11 -10.85
CA SER A 50 9.82 -22.56 -10.88
C SER A 50 9.01 -23.19 -9.74
N LEU A 51 8.71 -24.48 -9.83
CA LEU A 51 8.00 -25.17 -8.74
C LEU A 51 8.76 -25.10 -7.41
N PHE A 52 10.09 -25.14 -7.47
CA PHE A 52 10.95 -24.98 -6.28
C PHE A 52 10.66 -23.65 -5.58
N TRP A 53 10.71 -22.52 -6.29
CA TRP A 53 10.47 -21.22 -5.70
C TRP A 53 9.03 -21.05 -5.18
N ARG A 54 8.04 -21.61 -5.85
CA ARG A 54 6.64 -21.64 -5.38
C ARG A 54 6.48 -22.44 -4.08
N CYS A 55 7.16 -23.59 -3.97
CA CYS A 55 7.20 -24.37 -2.72
C CYS A 55 7.88 -23.57 -1.59
N VAL A 56 9.02 -22.91 -1.87
CA VAL A 56 9.72 -22.07 -0.90
C VAL A 56 8.82 -20.94 -0.40
N MET A 57 8.16 -20.20 -1.30
CA MET A 57 7.25 -19.11 -0.93
C MET A 57 6.09 -19.62 -0.07
N ARG A 58 5.48 -20.75 -0.44
CA ARG A 58 4.44 -21.38 0.38
C ARG A 58 4.93 -21.78 1.76
N LEU A 59 6.10 -22.43 1.86
CA LEU A 59 6.67 -22.85 3.15
C LEU A 59 6.96 -21.66 4.08
N ILE A 60 7.50 -20.56 3.54
CA ILE A 60 7.75 -19.33 4.29
C ILE A 60 6.45 -18.68 4.77
N SER A 61 5.35 -18.87 4.04
CA SER A 61 4.03 -18.32 4.38
C SER A 61 3.34 -19.05 5.53
N ILE A 62 3.65 -20.34 5.77
CA ILE A 62 2.97 -21.17 6.77
C ILE A 62 2.98 -20.56 8.19
N PRO A 63 4.11 -20.10 8.77
CA PRO A 63 4.11 -19.57 10.12
C PRO A 63 3.23 -18.34 10.28
N GLY A 64 3.22 -17.43 9.29
CA GLY A 64 2.35 -16.24 9.29
C GLY A 64 0.88 -16.62 9.29
N LEU A 65 0.48 -17.53 8.41
CA LEU A 65 -0.89 -17.98 8.25
C LEU A 65 -1.39 -18.80 9.46
N LEU A 66 -0.56 -19.66 10.04
CA LEU A 66 -0.90 -20.37 11.27
C LEU A 66 -1.10 -19.40 12.45
N SER A 67 -0.28 -18.36 12.54
CA SER A 67 -0.37 -17.37 13.62
C SER A 67 -1.67 -16.56 13.63
N CYS A 68 -2.39 -16.49 12.51
CA CYS A 68 -3.67 -15.81 12.37
C CYS A 68 -4.85 -16.78 12.13
N LYS A 69 -4.65 -18.09 12.32
CA LYS A 69 -5.64 -19.13 12.07
C LYS A 69 -6.33 -18.97 10.71
N PHE A 70 -5.54 -18.75 9.68
CA PHE A 70 -6.02 -18.44 8.34
C PHE A 70 -6.94 -19.54 7.79
N SER A 71 -8.07 -19.12 7.21
CA SER A 71 -8.99 -19.97 6.47
C SER A 71 -9.43 -19.29 5.17
N TYR A 72 -9.92 -20.03 4.20
CA TYR A 72 -10.40 -19.46 2.95
C TYR A 72 -11.50 -20.29 2.31
N ASN A 73 -12.37 -19.62 1.53
CA ASN A 73 -13.39 -20.23 0.70
C ASN A 73 -13.04 -20.07 -0.78
N LYS A 74 -13.44 -21.05 -1.59
CA LYS A 74 -13.35 -20.98 -3.05
C LYS A 74 -14.74 -20.85 -3.64
N ILE A 75 -14.95 -19.80 -4.45
CA ILE A 75 -16.25 -19.48 -5.04
C ILE A 75 -16.12 -19.51 -6.55
N GLY A 76 -16.71 -20.50 -7.21
CA GLY A 76 -16.69 -20.69 -8.65
C GLY A 76 -15.31 -21.06 -9.23
N MET A 77 -14.33 -21.37 -8.38
CA MET A 77 -12.94 -21.65 -8.81
C MET A 77 -12.79 -22.94 -9.61
N GLU A 78 -13.76 -23.83 -9.59
CA GLU A 78 -13.85 -25.04 -10.45
C GLU A 78 -13.95 -24.69 -11.96
N LYS A 79 -14.42 -23.48 -12.28
CA LYS A 79 -14.52 -22.96 -13.65
C LYS A 79 -13.15 -22.60 -14.23
N LEU A 80 -12.15 -22.32 -13.38
CA LEU A 80 -10.81 -21.98 -13.82
C LEU A 80 -10.00 -23.21 -14.20
N GLY A 81 -9.62 -23.34 -15.47
CA GLY A 81 -8.81 -24.44 -15.95
C GLY A 81 -7.50 -24.61 -15.18
N LYS A 82 -7.09 -25.87 -14.91
CA LYS A 82 -5.91 -26.17 -14.06
C LYS A 82 -4.61 -25.48 -14.51
N LYS A 83 -4.42 -25.27 -15.80
CA LYS A 83 -3.23 -24.64 -16.41
C LYS A 83 -3.55 -23.28 -17.05
N GLU A 84 -4.78 -22.82 -16.96
CA GLU A 84 -5.22 -21.58 -17.56
C GLU A 84 -4.68 -20.37 -16.76
N PRO A 85 -3.93 -19.44 -17.36
CA PRO A 85 -3.52 -18.22 -16.69
C PRO A 85 -4.73 -17.35 -16.35
N CYS A 86 -4.67 -16.65 -15.22
CA CYS A 86 -5.68 -15.69 -14.81
C CYS A 86 -5.04 -14.41 -14.25
N LEU A 87 -5.78 -13.32 -14.28
CA LEU A 87 -5.45 -12.09 -13.54
C LEU A 87 -6.04 -12.21 -12.14
N ILE A 88 -5.18 -12.19 -11.14
CA ILE A 88 -5.56 -12.27 -9.73
C ILE A 88 -5.52 -10.84 -9.18
N LEU A 89 -6.67 -10.32 -8.81
CA LEU A 89 -6.82 -9.04 -8.14
C LEU A 89 -7.01 -9.29 -6.66
N MET A 90 -6.39 -8.47 -5.81
CA MET A 90 -6.47 -8.63 -4.36
C MET A 90 -6.48 -7.27 -3.69
N ASN A 91 -7.32 -7.09 -2.65
CA ASN A 91 -7.27 -5.94 -1.77
C ASN A 91 -5.96 -5.93 -0.96
N HIS A 92 -5.50 -4.74 -0.53
CA HIS A 92 -4.16 -4.61 0.04
C HIS A 92 -4.17 -3.99 1.42
N SER A 93 -3.90 -4.82 2.43
CA SER A 93 -3.94 -4.43 3.85
C SER A 93 -2.58 -4.50 4.53
N CYS A 94 -1.79 -5.53 4.25
CA CYS A 94 -0.48 -5.75 4.87
C CYS A 94 0.32 -6.83 4.12
N PHE A 95 1.53 -7.13 4.58
CA PHE A 95 2.39 -8.15 3.95
C PHE A 95 1.79 -9.57 3.96
N LEU A 96 0.85 -9.85 4.85
CA LEU A 96 0.15 -11.14 4.91
C LEU A 96 -0.61 -11.46 3.60
N ASP A 97 -1.06 -10.44 2.87
CA ASP A 97 -1.80 -10.60 1.63
C ASP A 97 -1.01 -11.41 0.59
N LEU A 98 0.31 -11.16 0.46
CA LEU A 98 1.16 -11.95 -0.43
C LEU A 98 1.24 -13.42 0.02
N GLN A 99 1.36 -13.68 1.33
CA GLN A 99 1.41 -15.03 1.90
C GLN A 99 0.10 -15.78 1.64
N ILE A 100 -1.03 -15.09 1.73
CA ILE A 100 -2.37 -15.62 1.41
C ILE A 100 -2.43 -16.00 -0.06
N ALA A 101 -2.09 -15.07 -0.98
CA ALA A 101 -2.15 -15.31 -2.42
C ALA A 101 -1.29 -16.51 -2.85
N GLU A 102 -0.04 -16.59 -2.35
CA GLU A 102 0.88 -17.71 -2.60
C GLU A 102 0.32 -19.07 -2.10
N THR A 103 -0.45 -19.05 -1.02
CA THR A 103 -1.01 -20.27 -0.45
C THR A 103 -2.27 -20.72 -1.18
N VAL A 104 -3.23 -19.81 -1.42
CA VAL A 104 -4.54 -20.18 -1.98
C VAL A 104 -4.47 -20.52 -3.48
N MET A 105 -3.48 -19.95 -4.20
CA MET A 105 -3.25 -20.19 -5.62
C MET A 105 -2.26 -21.32 -5.89
N PHE A 106 -1.56 -21.85 -4.89
CA PHE A 106 -0.64 -22.96 -5.07
C PHE A 106 -1.34 -24.20 -5.68
N PRO A 107 -0.73 -24.90 -6.63
CA PRO A 107 0.62 -24.77 -7.20
C PRO A 107 0.69 -23.92 -8.49
N ARG A 108 -0.29 -23.07 -8.78
CA ARG A 108 -0.36 -22.24 -9.98
C ARG A 108 0.83 -21.28 -10.06
N PRO A 109 1.57 -21.21 -11.17
CA PRO A 109 2.60 -20.19 -11.33
C PRO A 109 1.96 -18.82 -11.46
N MET A 110 2.47 -17.83 -10.72
CA MET A 110 2.04 -16.45 -10.85
C MET A 110 3.21 -15.48 -10.79
N ASN A 111 3.13 -14.44 -11.61
CA ASN A 111 4.03 -13.31 -11.56
C ASN A 111 3.37 -12.20 -10.74
N VAL A 112 4.11 -11.61 -9.81
CA VAL A 112 3.59 -10.62 -8.86
C VAL A 112 4.02 -9.24 -9.29
N VAL A 113 3.07 -8.33 -9.56
CA VAL A 113 3.38 -6.92 -9.78
C VAL A 113 3.70 -6.28 -8.42
N CYS A 114 4.91 -5.75 -8.28
CA CYS A 114 5.36 -5.14 -7.03
C CYS A 114 6.24 -3.91 -7.30
N THR A 115 6.47 -3.11 -6.27
CA THR A 115 7.21 -1.85 -6.39
C THR A 115 8.69 -2.05 -6.68
N SER A 116 9.27 -1.14 -7.45
CA SER A 116 10.70 -1.16 -7.82
C SER A 116 11.63 -1.10 -6.62
N ASP A 117 11.25 -0.41 -5.55
CA ASP A 117 11.98 -0.34 -4.28
C ASP A 117 12.11 -1.71 -3.59
N GLY A 118 11.11 -2.58 -3.75
CA GLY A 118 11.17 -3.97 -3.26
C GLY A 118 12.29 -4.81 -3.85
N PHE A 119 12.91 -4.38 -4.96
CA PHE A 119 14.04 -5.06 -5.60
C PHE A 119 15.41 -4.63 -5.07
N VAL A 120 15.47 -3.60 -4.24
CA VAL A 120 16.74 -3.07 -3.73
C VAL A 120 17.50 -4.14 -2.94
N GLY A 121 18.73 -4.42 -3.37
CA GLY A 121 19.61 -5.43 -2.77
C GLY A 121 19.24 -6.89 -3.04
N LYS A 122 18.12 -7.18 -3.71
CA LYS A 122 17.61 -8.56 -3.92
C LYS A 122 17.00 -8.80 -5.30
N ASN A 123 17.45 -8.05 -6.30
CA ASN A 123 16.91 -8.06 -7.67
C ASN A 123 16.81 -9.48 -8.26
N LEU A 124 17.86 -10.31 -8.14
CA LEU A 124 17.84 -11.67 -8.67
C LEU A 124 16.77 -12.54 -7.98
N LEU A 125 16.69 -12.49 -6.64
CA LEU A 125 15.70 -13.23 -5.87
C LEU A 125 14.28 -12.83 -6.26
N MET A 126 13.99 -11.53 -6.32
CA MET A 126 12.67 -11.02 -6.71
C MET A 126 12.26 -11.51 -8.10
N ARG A 127 13.18 -11.56 -9.05
CA ARG A 127 12.94 -12.11 -10.38
C ARG A 127 12.65 -13.61 -10.37
N LEU A 128 13.42 -14.39 -9.58
CA LEU A 128 13.27 -15.85 -9.49
C LEU A 128 11.94 -16.26 -8.84
N ILE A 129 11.43 -15.47 -7.90
CA ILE A 129 10.09 -15.67 -7.32
C ILE A 129 8.97 -15.08 -8.19
N GLY A 130 9.29 -14.54 -9.38
CA GLY A 130 8.31 -14.11 -10.38
C GLY A 130 7.89 -12.64 -10.29
N CYS A 131 8.53 -11.81 -9.49
CA CYS A 131 8.16 -10.40 -9.34
C CYS A 131 8.43 -9.58 -10.62
N ILE A 132 7.51 -8.68 -10.95
CA ILE A 132 7.60 -7.70 -12.04
C ILE A 132 7.62 -6.31 -11.41
N PRO A 133 8.72 -5.52 -11.58
CA PRO A 133 8.81 -4.20 -10.99
C PRO A 133 7.92 -3.18 -11.69
N THR A 134 7.30 -2.30 -10.90
CA THR A 134 6.59 -1.12 -11.35
C THR A 134 6.86 0.06 -10.44
N ASN A 135 6.70 1.28 -10.94
CA ASN A 135 6.68 2.49 -10.15
C ASN A 135 5.22 2.83 -9.83
N LYS A 136 4.87 2.93 -8.55
CA LYS A 136 3.50 3.22 -8.13
C LYS A 136 3.06 4.59 -8.65
N PHE A 137 1.80 4.68 -9.07
CA PHE A 137 1.15 5.88 -9.54
C PHE A 137 1.84 6.59 -10.74
N VAL A 138 2.70 5.86 -11.45
CA VAL A 138 3.34 6.31 -12.69
C VAL A 138 2.83 5.46 -13.85
N THR A 139 2.44 6.09 -14.95
CA THR A 139 1.96 5.37 -16.14
C THR A 139 3.10 4.55 -16.77
N ASP A 140 2.97 3.23 -16.79
CA ASP A 140 3.97 2.29 -17.29
C ASP A 140 3.40 1.34 -18.35
N ILE A 141 3.52 1.72 -19.63
CA ILE A 141 3.14 0.85 -20.75
C ILE A 141 4.00 -0.43 -20.81
N SER A 142 5.25 -0.36 -20.29
CA SER A 142 6.13 -1.54 -20.28
C SER A 142 5.64 -2.62 -19.32
N LEU A 143 4.97 -2.24 -18.23
CA LEU A 143 4.33 -3.18 -17.31
C LEU A 143 3.30 -4.04 -18.02
N VAL A 144 2.40 -3.42 -18.79
CA VAL A 144 1.35 -4.14 -19.52
C VAL A 144 1.96 -5.12 -20.53
N ARG A 145 3.02 -4.73 -21.25
CA ARG A 145 3.74 -5.65 -22.15
C ARG A 145 4.38 -6.83 -21.41
N LYS A 146 4.95 -6.59 -20.21
CA LYS A 146 5.52 -7.64 -19.37
C LYS A 146 4.45 -8.59 -18.85
N MET A 147 3.29 -8.07 -18.45
CA MET A 147 2.16 -8.88 -18.01
C MET A 147 1.64 -9.75 -19.17
N LYS A 148 1.44 -9.16 -20.37
CA LYS A 148 1.03 -9.92 -21.56
C LYS A 148 2.04 -11.03 -21.89
N TYR A 149 3.34 -10.74 -21.87
CA TYR A 149 4.39 -11.75 -22.07
C TYR A 149 4.31 -12.89 -21.03
N ALA A 150 4.11 -12.57 -19.75
CA ALA A 150 3.99 -13.58 -18.69
C ALA A 150 2.77 -14.49 -18.93
N VAL A 151 1.66 -13.94 -19.39
CA VAL A 151 0.43 -14.69 -19.69
C VAL A 151 0.58 -15.53 -20.97
N THR A 152 1.04 -14.94 -22.09
CA THR A 152 1.05 -15.58 -23.40
C THR A 152 2.21 -16.56 -23.58
N GLU A 153 3.43 -16.15 -23.19
CA GLU A 153 4.63 -16.96 -23.41
C GLU A 153 4.96 -17.87 -22.22
N LEU A 154 4.89 -17.33 -21.00
CA LEU A 154 5.25 -18.10 -19.80
C LEU A 154 4.09 -18.96 -19.29
N LYS A 155 2.85 -18.74 -19.76
CA LYS A 155 1.63 -19.38 -19.23
C LYS A 155 1.59 -19.27 -17.70
N SER A 156 1.78 -18.06 -17.20
CA SER A 156 1.81 -17.69 -15.78
C SER A 156 0.68 -16.71 -15.48
N SER A 157 0.00 -16.89 -14.37
CA SER A 157 -1.01 -15.92 -13.88
C SER A 157 -0.32 -14.63 -13.41
N ILE A 158 -1.09 -13.57 -13.27
CA ILE A 158 -0.60 -12.29 -12.74
C ILE A 158 -1.29 -12.00 -11.43
N LEU A 159 -0.55 -11.74 -10.36
CA LEU A 159 -1.06 -11.17 -9.11
C LEU A 159 -0.84 -9.67 -9.11
N MET A 160 -1.89 -8.91 -8.87
CA MET A 160 -1.86 -7.46 -8.78
C MET A 160 -2.66 -6.96 -7.57
N PHE A 161 -2.10 -5.98 -6.88
CA PHE A 161 -2.76 -5.17 -5.87
C PHE A 161 -3.07 -3.80 -6.48
N PRO A 162 -4.23 -3.63 -7.13
CA PRO A 162 -4.48 -2.44 -7.97
C PRO A 162 -4.65 -1.16 -7.16
N GLU A 163 -4.92 -1.25 -5.86
CA GLU A 163 -4.91 -0.13 -4.93
C GLU A 163 -3.52 0.52 -4.78
N ALA A 164 -2.46 -0.17 -5.19
CA ALA A 164 -1.07 0.25 -5.21
C ALA A 164 -0.48 0.67 -3.84
N SER A 165 -1.26 0.65 -2.77
CA SER A 165 -0.81 0.92 -1.40
C SER A 165 -1.69 0.16 -0.40
N TYR A 166 -1.22 0.02 0.84
CA TYR A 166 -2.09 -0.43 1.93
C TYR A 166 -3.17 0.60 2.22
N SER A 167 -4.35 0.12 2.64
CA SER A 167 -5.43 1.01 3.08
C SER A 167 -5.01 1.81 4.31
N PHE A 168 -5.38 3.09 4.35
CA PHE A 168 -5.12 3.98 5.49
C PHE A 168 -6.22 3.87 6.56
N ASP A 169 -7.46 3.96 6.13
CA ASP A 169 -8.65 4.03 6.99
C ASP A 169 -9.44 2.73 7.06
N GLY A 170 -8.94 1.67 6.41
CA GLY A 170 -9.60 0.36 6.37
C GLY A 170 -10.63 0.21 5.25
N THR A 171 -10.80 1.21 4.39
CA THR A 171 -11.66 1.11 3.19
C THR A 171 -10.85 0.91 1.91
N ALA A 172 -11.51 0.54 0.84
CA ALA A 172 -10.91 0.43 -0.48
C ALA A 172 -10.43 1.80 -0.98
N THR A 173 -9.29 1.82 -1.68
CA THR A 173 -8.80 3.01 -2.33
C THR A 173 -9.26 3.08 -3.79
N PRO A 174 -9.32 4.27 -4.42
CA PRO A 174 -9.72 4.39 -5.82
C PRO A 174 -8.86 3.54 -6.74
N LEU A 175 -9.50 2.81 -7.65
CA LEU A 175 -8.82 2.01 -8.66
C LEU A 175 -8.52 2.84 -9.92
N PRO A 176 -7.36 2.65 -10.56
CA PRO A 176 -7.02 3.38 -11.78
C PRO A 176 -7.87 2.93 -12.98
N ALA A 177 -8.34 3.85 -13.79
CA ALA A 177 -9.07 3.53 -15.03
C ALA A 177 -8.25 2.65 -16.00
N SER A 178 -6.92 2.71 -15.92
CA SER A 178 -6.01 1.85 -16.69
C SER A 178 -6.10 0.37 -16.32
N LEU A 179 -6.56 0.01 -15.11
CA LEU A 179 -6.80 -1.37 -14.69
C LEU A 179 -7.84 -2.04 -15.58
N PHE A 180 -8.97 -1.38 -15.80
CA PHE A 180 -10.09 -1.96 -16.57
C PHE A 180 -9.71 -2.15 -18.06
N LYS A 181 -8.95 -1.19 -18.61
CA LYS A 181 -8.35 -1.33 -19.95
C LYS A 181 -7.35 -2.49 -20.01
N CYS A 182 -6.57 -2.70 -18.94
CA CYS A 182 -5.62 -3.81 -18.84
C CYS A 182 -6.35 -5.16 -18.77
N ILE A 183 -7.46 -5.27 -18.03
CA ILE A 183 -8.32 -6.48 -17.99
C ILE A 183 -8.78 -6.83 -19.41
N LYS A 184 -9.32 -5.86 -20.16
CA LYS A 184 -9.73 -6.06 -21.57
C LYS A 184 -8.59 -6.51 -22.46
N LEU A 185 -7.39 -5.92 -22.28
CA LEU A 185 -6.21 -6.22 -23.13
C LEU A 185 -5.60 -7.60 -22.85
N LEU A 186 -5.69 -8.09 -21.62
CA LEU A 186 -5.11 -9.38 -21.24
C LEU A 186 -5.98 -10.55 -21.71
N GLU A 187 -7.29 -10.39 -21.84
CA GLU A 187 -8.24 -11.40 -22.32
C GLU A 187 -8.13 -12.75 -21.60
N ILE A 188 -7.92 -12.72 -20.30
CA ILE A 188 -7.82 -13.91 -19.43
C ILE A 188 -8.80 -13.80 -18.27
N PRO A 189 -9.27 -14.93 -17.70
CA PRO A 189 -10.15 -14.88 -16.53
C PRO A 189 -9.63 -14.02 -15.40
N VAL A 190 -10.54 -13.36 -14.67
CA VAL A 190 -10.22 -12.58 -13.48
C VAL A 190 -10.65 -13.35 -12.24
N VAL A 191 -9.73 -13.48 -11.30
CA VAL A 191 -9.95 -14.02 -9.95
C VAL A 191 -9.80 -12.90 -8.95
N MET A 192 -10.75 -12.76 -8.03
CA MET A 192 -10.65 -11.83 -6.89
C MET A 192 -10.30 -12.60 -5.64
N ILE A 193 -9.32 -12.11 -4.89
CA ILE A 193 -9.03 -12.55 -3.52
C ILE A 193 -9.38 -11.39 -2.60
N ARG A 194 -10.42 -11.55 -1.79
CA ARG A 194 -10.79 -10.57 -0.76
C ARG A 194 -10.41 -11.11 0.61
N THR A 195 -9.60 -10.35 1.36
CA THR A 195 -9.19 -10.70 2.71
C THR A 195 -10.05 -10.01 3.75
N TYR A 196 -10.32 -10.70 4.84
CA TYR A 196 -11.05 -10.23 6.00
C TYR A 196 -10.16 -10.35 7.23
N GLY A 197 -10.13 -9.30 8.06
CA GLY A 197 -9.33 -9.27 9.28
C GLY A 197 -7.84 -8.98 9.06
N ALA A 198 -7.31 -8.98 7.83
CA ALA A 198 -5.91 -8.67 7.56
C ALA A 198 -5.56 -7.24 7.97
N PHE A 199 -6.37 -6.25 7.59
CA PHE A 199 -6.25 -4.86 8.04
C PHE A 199 -6.38 -4.76 9.57
N SER A 200 -7.44 -5.35 10.14
CA SER A 200 -7.68 -5.30 11.59
C SER A 200 -6.54 -5.91 12.39
N ARG A 201 -5.83 -6.91 11.83
CA ARG A 201 -4.65 -7.54 12.44
C ARG A 201 -3.39 -6.69 12.36
N ASN A 202 -3.11 -6.08 11.22
CA ASN A 202 -1.87 -5.35 10.93
C ASN A 202 -2.16 -4.02 10.23
N PRO A 203 -2.84 -3.04 10.86
CA PRO A 203 -3.12 -1.78 10.21
C PRO A 203 -1.85 -0.98 9.99
N LEU A 204 -1.74 -0.32 8.84
CA LEU A 204 -0.57 0.47 8.48
C LEU A 204 -0.34 1.64 9.45
N TYR A 205 -1.40 2.29 9.91
CA TYR A 205 -1.30 3.49 10.75
C TYR A 205 -0.51 3.27 12.05
N ASN A 206 -0.51 2.05 12.61
CA ASN A 206 0.27 1.75 13.82
C ASN A 206 1.53 0.91 13.54
N ASN A 207 2.21 1.19 12.42
CA ASN A 207 3.46 0.53 12.03
C ASN A 207 3.32 -0.98 11.83
N LEU A 208 2.15 -1.45 11.38
CA LEU A 208 1.87 -2.87 11.14
C LEU A 208 2.06 -3.74 12.39
N GLN A 209 1.89 -3.19 13.60
CA GLN A 209 1.94 -3.97 14.83
C GLN A 209 0.89 -5.07 14.82
N ILE A 210 1.31 -6.29 15.19
CA ILE A 210 0.46 -7.48 15.09
C ILE A 210 -0.50 -7.58 16.27
N ARG A 211 -1.79 -7.54 16.00
CA ARG A 211 -2.88 -7.85 16.95
C ARG A 211 -3.14 -9.35 16.93
N LYS A 212 -2.65 -10.04 17.97
CA LYS A 212 -2.48 -11.51 17.96
C LYS A 212 -3.80 -12.30 17.92
N LYS A 213 -4.88 -11.75 18.46
CA LYS A 213 -6.18 -12.44 18.55
C LYS A 213 -7.07 -12.31 17.32
N VAL A 214 -6.65 -11.56 16.30
CA VAL A 214 -7.43 -11.38 15.07
C VAL A 214 -7.17 -12.54 14.12
N ASN A 215 -8.21 -13.32 13.85
CA ASN A 215 -8.21 -14.34 12.80
C ASN A 215 -8.32 -13.67 11.43
N VAL A 216 -7.75 -14.32 10.40
CA VAL A 216 -7.79 -13.82 9.03
C VAL A 216 -8.43 -14.86 8.13
N SER A 217 -9.30 -14.42 7.24
CA SER A 217 -9.86 -15.28 6.22
C SER A 217 -9.83 -14.63 4.84
N ALA A 218 -10.11 -15.42 3.81
CA ALA A 218 -10.20 -14.91 2.44
C ALA A 218 -11.28 -15.64 1.64
N ASP A 219 -11.93 -14.91 0.75
CA ASP A 219 -12.71 -15.49 -0.35
C ASP A 219 -11.90 -15.42 -1.64
N VAL A 220 -11.81 -16.55 -2.34
CA VAL A 220 -11.14 -16.68 -3.63
C VAL A 220 -12.21 -16.93 -4.68
N LYS A 221 -12.58 -15.87 -5.42
CA LYS A 221 -13.75 -15.87 -6.30
C LYS A 221 -13.34 -15.82 -7.77
N TYR A 222 -13.85 -16.74 -8.59
CA TYR A 222 -13.81 -16.62 -10.04
C TYR A 222 -14.77 -15.51 -10.46
N LEU A 223 -14.21 -14.33 -10.77
CA LEU A 223 -15.00 -13.12 -10.93
C LEU A 223 -15.52 -12.92 -12.35
N LEU A 224 -14.65 -13.00 -13.33
CA LEU A 224 -14.97 -12.82 -14.75
C LEU A 224 -14.34 -13.94 -15.57
N SER A 225 -15.12 -14.53 -16.47
CA SER A 225 -14.61 -15.45 -17.47
C SER A 225 -13.97 -14.69 -18.65
N LYS A 226 -13.25 -15.39 -19.51
CA LYS A 226 -12.76 -14.81 -20.75
C LYS A 226 -13.91 -14.31 -21.63
N ASN A 227 -15.01 -15.06 -21.72
CA ASN A 227 -16.20 -14.67 -22.47
C ASN A 227 -16.84 -13.39 -21.91
N ASP A 228 -16.92 -13.26 -20.57
CA ASP A 228 -17.45 -12.03 -19.95
C ASP A 228 -16.58 -10.82 -20.34
N ILE A 229 -15.25 -10.98 -20.34
CA ILE A 229 -14.33 -9.89 -20.71
C ILE A 229 -14.49 -9.52 -22.20
N GLU A 230 -14.72 -10.48 -23.07
CA GLU A 230 -14.94 -10.23 -24.50
C GLU A 230 -16.27 -9.51 -24.77
N THR A 231 -17.35 -9.93 -24.12
CA THR A 231 -18.71 -9.50 -24.41
C THR A 231 -19.19 -8.25 -23.64
N MET A 232 -18.75 -8.10 -22.38
CA MET A 232 -19.14 -6.96 -21.53
C MET A 232 -18.50 -5.64 -21.97
N SER A 233 -19.19 -4.53 -21.73
CA SER A 233 -18.64 -3.18 -21.88
C SER A 233 -17.54 -2.90 -20.83
N LEU A 234 -16.78 -1.83 -21.04
CA LEU A 234 -15.77 -1.40 -20.07
C LEU A 234 -16.42 -0.93 -18.77
N GLU A 235 -17.59 -0.29 -18.87
CA GLU A 235 -18.39 0.21 -17.75
C GLU A 235 -18.91 -0.92 -16.88
N GLU A 236 -19.41 -2.02 -17.48
CA GLU A 236 -19.87 -3.20 -16.74
C GLU A 236 -18.72 -3.87 -15.98
N ILE A 237 -17.56 -4.07 -16.62
CA ILE A 237 -16.37 -4.61 -15.97
C ILE A 237 -15.91 -3.69 -14.83
N THR A 238 -15.91 -2.36 -15.07
CA THR A 238 -15.53 -1.37 -14.07
C THR A 238 -16.45 -1.45 -12.85
N LYS A 239 -17.75 -1.57 -13.06
CA LYS A 239 -18.72 -1.70 -11.97
C LYS A 239 -18.49 -2.97 -11.16
N ILE A 240 -18.40 -4.12 -11.82
CA ILE A 240 -18.21 -5.42 -11.15
C ILE A 240 -16.93 -5.41 -10.29
N VAL A 241 -15.82 -4.93 -10.85
CA VAL A 241 -14.54 -4.91 -10.13
C VAL A 241 -14.58 -3.91 -8.96
N ASN A 242 -15.14 -2.71 -9.14
CA ASN A 242 -15.28 -1.75 -8.05
C ASN A 242 -16.18 -2.28 -6.92
N ASP A 243 -17.29 -2.93 -7.24
CA ASP A 243 -18.20 -3.53 -6.27
C ASP A 243 -17.46 -4.63 -5.45
N GLU A 244 -16.60 -5.43 -6.10
CA GLU A 244 -15.78 -6.43 -5.40
C GLU A 244 -14.68 -5.81 -4.51
N PHE A 245 -14.15 -4.63 -4.86
CA PHE A 245 -13.18 -3.92 -4.01
C PHE A 245 -13.85 -3.08 -2.92
N SER A 246 -15.13 -2.76 -3.04
CA SER A 246 -15.87 -1.98 -2.05
C SER A 246 -16.01 -2.77 -0.74
N PHE A 247 -15.12 -2.51 0.18
CA PHE A 247 -15.05 -3.20 1.47
C PHE A 247 -14.59 -2.25 2.57
N ASP A 248 -15.24 -2.34 3.73
CA ASP A 248 -14.96 -1.58 4.94
C ASP A 248 -14.56 -2.54 6.06
N ASN A 249 -13.30 -2.51 6.46
CA ASN A 249 -12.74 -3.39 7.48
C ASN A 249 -13.26 -3.08 8.89
N PHE A 250 -13.57 -1.82 9.22
CA PHE A 250 -14.14 -1.46 10.52
C PHE A 250 -15.60 -1.90 10.60
N LYS A 251 -16.40 -1.68 9.55
CA LYS A 251 -17.77 -2.18 9.47
C LYS A 251 -17.80 -3.70 9.60
N TRP A 252 -16.93 -4.41 8.87
CA TRP A 252 -16.78 -5.85 8.97
C TRP A 252 -16.42 -6.29 10.40
N GLN A 253 -15.48 -5.61 11.07
CA GLN A 253 -15.09 -5.87 12.45
C GLN A 253 -16.29 -5.75 13.41
N GLN A 254 -17.08 -4.69 13.25
CA GLN A 254 -18.27 -4.38 14.06
C GLN A 254 -19.37 -5.44 13.87
N GLU A 255 -19.72 -5.74 12.62
CA GLU A 255 -20.77 -6.71 12.26
C GLU A 255 -20.43 -8.14 12.71
N ASN A 256 -19.16 -8.52 12.59
CA ASN A 256 -18.69 -9.84 13.02
C ASN A 256 -18.26 -9.89 14.50
N LYS A 257 -18.42 -8.79 15.24
CA LYS A 257 -18.11 -8.67 16.67
C LYS A 257 -16.67 -9.11 16.98
N VAL A 258 -15.72 -8.74 16.08
CA VAL A 258 -14.30 -9.07 16.25
C VAL A 258 -13.71 -8.17 17.33
N GLN A 259 -13.45 -8.74 18.50
CA GLN A 259 -12.90 -8.02 19.64
C GLN A 259 -11.39 -7.89 19.54
N ILE A 260 -10.87 -6.65 19.57
CA ILE A 260 -9.45 -6.31 19.58
C ILE A 260 -9.13 -5.63 20.90
N SER A 261 -8.60 -6.42 21.84
CA SER A 261 -8.32 -5.96 23.22
C SER A 261 -6.89 -5.42 23.41
N ASP A 262 -6.10 -5.37 22.33
CA ASP A 262 -4.73 -4.86 22.41
C ASP A 262 -4.74 -3.39 22.87
N ASP A 263 -3.88 -3.07 23.84
CA ASP A 263 -3.82 -1.76 24.49
C ASP A 263 -3.15 -0.67 23.63
N PHE A 264 -2.55 -1.05 22.52
CA PHE A 264 -1.94 -0.17 21.50
C PHE A 264 -2.81 0.06 20.26
N ARG A 265 -4.10 -0.30 20.28
CA ARG A 265 -4.97 -0.28 19.10
C ARG A 265 -5.18 1.10 18.47
N ALA A 266 -5.02 2.19 19.25
CA ALA A 266 -5.09 3.55 18.75
C ALA A 266 -3.71 4.22 18.56
N ASP A 267 -2.59 3.51 18.78
CA ASP A 267 -1.25 4.07 18.57
C ASP A 267 -1.11 4.59 17.14
N SER A 268 -0.68 5.84 17.01
CA SER A 268 -0.48 6.56 15.74
C SER A 268 -1.73 6.70 14.86
N LEU A 269 -2.94 6.53 15.39
CA LEU A 269 -4.19 6.73 14.66
C LEU A 269 -4.35 8.17 14.14
N ASN A 270 -3.64 9.14 14.75
CA ASN A 270 -3.52 10.51 14.26
C ASN A 270 -2.98 10.64 12.84
N ARG A 271 -2.22 9.68 12.33
CA ARG A 271 -1.77 9.63 10.93
C ARG A 271 -2.93 9.59 9.96
N VAL A 272 -4.02 8.93 10.35
CA VAL A 272 -5.26 8.82 9.57
C VAL A 272 -6.25 9.90 9.97
N LEU A 273 -6.44 10.11 11.28
CA LEU A 273 -7.38 11.08 11.83
C LEU A 273 -6.63 12.34 12.32
N PHE A 274 -6.11 13.12 11.35
CA PHE A 274 -5.23 14.25 11.58
C PHE A 274 -5.96 15.57 11.87
N LYS A 275 -7.28 15.67 11.59
CA LYS A 275 -8.12 16.85 11.86
C LYS A 275 -9.15 16.52 12.94
N CYS A 276 -9.17 17.29 14.01
CA CYS A 276 -10.13 17.13 15.10
C CYS A 276 -11.53 17.58 14.67
N PRO A 277 -12.59 16.77 14.80
CA PRO A 277 -13.93 17.20 14.38
C PRO A 277 -14.55 18.23 15.31
N ALA A 278 -14.20 18.24 16.59
CA ALA A 278 -14.74 19.16 17.56
C ALA A 278 -14.25 20.62 17.36
N CYS A 279 -12.94 20.79 17.14
CA CYS A 279 -12.35 22.14 17.02
C CYS A 279 -11.81 22.46 15.62
N LYS A 280 -11.89 21.51 14.68
CA LYS A 280 -11.42 21.60 13.28
C LYS A 280 -9.92 21.89 13.11
N THR A 281 -9.13 21.79 14.18
CA THR A 281 -7.68 22.00 14.13
C THR A 281 -6.98 20.75 13.55
N GLU A 282 -6.02 20.97 12.66
CA GLU A 282 -5.22 19.92 12.02
C GLU A 282 -3.87 19.70 12.71
N GLY A 283 -3.34 18.47 12.61
CA GLY A 283 -2.01 18.08 13.09
C GLY A 283 -1.82 18.23 14.61
N LYS A 284 -2.92 18.26 15.37
CA LYS A 284 -2.90 18.33 16.84
C LYS A 284 -3.53 17.12 17.50
N THR A 285 -3.91 16.11 16.74
CA THR A 285 -4.35 14.82 17.28
C THR A 285 -3.13 13.93 17.57
N ILE A 286 -3.20 13.14 18.63
CA ILE A 286 -2.18 12.14 19.02
C ILE A 286 -2.90 10.87 19.44
N GLY A 287 -2.64 9.77 18.72
CA GLY A 287 -3.08 8.43 19.07
C GLY A 287 -2.06 7.73 19.96
N LYS A 288 -2.46 7.32 21.16
CA LYS A 288 -1.62 6.56 22.08
C LYS A 288 -2.45 5.61 22.91
N GLY A 289 -2.01 4.35 22.99
CA GLY A 289 -2.75 3.34 23.73
C GLY A 289 -4.06 3.00 23.03
N THR A 290 -5.15 3.33 23.71
CA THR A 290 -6.51 3.12 23.19
C THR A 290 -7.22 4.42 22.84
N VAL A 291 -6.54 5.58 22.95
CA VAL A 291 -7.15 6.90 22.90
C VAL A 291 -6.49 7.78 21.84
N LEU A 292 -7.32 8.51 21.11
CA LEU A 292 -6.93 9.62 20.25
C LEU A 292 -7.27 10.93 20.99
N THR A 293 -6.27 11.75 21.28
CA THR A 293 -6.42 13.02 22.01
C THR A 293 -6.12 14.20 21.08
N CYS A 294 -6.98 15.20 21.04
CA CYS A 294 -6.66 16.49 20.42
C CYS A 294 -5.92 17.39 21.42
N LYS A 295 -4.67 17.72 21.12
CA LYS A 295 -3.85 18.60 21.99
C LYS A 295 -4.24 20.07 21.96
N HIS A 296 -5.10 20.48 21.04
CA HIS A 296 -5.60 21.86 20.96
C HIS A 296 -6.81 22.08 21.88
N CYS A 297 -7.85 21.24 21.78
CA CYS A 297 -9.07 21.41 22.57
C CYS A 297 -9.22 20.42 23.72
N GLY A 298 -8.29 19.48 23.90
CA GLY A 298 -8.31 18.50 24.98
C GLY A 298 -9.28 17.34 24.76
N LYS A 299 -10.08 17.33 23.69
CA LYS A 299 -11.06 16.27 23.46
C LYS A 299 -10.40 14.91 23.22
N GLU A 300 -10.94 13.89 23.86
CA GLU A 300 -10.43 12.51 23.79
C GLU A 300 -11.49 11.57 23.23
N TYR A 301 -11.04 10.68 22.33
CA TYR A 301 -11.86 9.61 21.75
C TYR A 301 -11.18 8.27 22.01
N GLU A 302 -11.90 7.35 22.61
CA GLU A 302 -11.46 5.96 22.75
C GLU A 302 -11.77 5.19 21.48
N LEU A 303 -10.78 4.47 20.94
CA LEU A 303 -11.01 3.39 19.99
C LEU A 303 -11.41 2.15 20.78
N THR A 304 -12.70 1.79 20.72
CA THR A 304 -13.22 0.63 21.44
C THR A 304 -12.67 -0.68 20.90
N GLU A 305 -12.82 -1.77 21.65
CA GLU A 305 -12.37 -3.10 21.22
C GLU A 305 -13.09 -3.62 19.96
N TYR A 306 -14.26 -3.07 19.64
CA TYR A 306 -15.05 -3.41 18.46
C TYR A 306 -14.88 -2.43 17.29
N GLY A 307 -13.90 -1.53 17.37
CA GLY A 307 -13.56 -0.63 16.25
C GLY A 307 -14.42 0.62 16.13
N PHE A 308 -15.17 0.98 17.18
CA PHE A 308 -15.88 2.26 17.24
C PHE A 308 -15.01 3.32 17.90
N MET A 309 -15.11 4.55 17.42
CA MET A 309 -14.63 5.72 18.13
C MET A 309 -15.72 6.20 19.11
N LYS A 310 -15.35 6.50 20.35
CA LYS A 310 -16.25 7.01 21.38
C LYS A 310 -15.61 8.16 22.13
N ALA A 311 -16.25 9.34 22.13
CA ALA A 311 -15.79 10.43 22.93
C ALA A 311 -15.88 10.08 24.43
N LYS A 312 -14.84 10.38 25.21
CA LYS A 312 -14.85 10.17 26.66
C LYS A 312 -15.80 11.14 27.36
N GLN A 313 -15.99 12.32 26.79
CA GLN A 313 -16.89 13.36 27.29
C GLN A 313 -17.56 14.08 26.13
N GLY A 314 -18.83 14.41 26.31
CA GLY A 314 -19.64 15.11 25.30
C GLY A 314 -20.03 14.22 24.12
N GLU A 315 -20.34 14.86 23.01
CA GLU A 315 -20.78 14.20 21.78
C GLU A 315 -19.64 13.45 21.08
N THR A 316 -19.98 12.34 20.44
CA THR A 316 -19.11 11.61 19.51
C THR A 316 -19.50 12.01 18.10
N GLU A 317 -18.72 12.89 17.46
CA GLU A 317 -19.04 13.44 16.14
C GLU A 317 -18.99 12.36 15.05
N PHE A 318 -18.03 11.45 15.18
CA PHE A 318 -17.90 10.29 14.29
C PHE A 318 -17.56 9.05 15.10
N SER A 319 -18.44 8.07 15.11
CA SER A 319 -18.17 6.78 15.74
C SER A 319 -17.47 5.80 14.82
N HIS A 320 -17.46 6.07 13.51
CA HIS A 320 -16.87 5.21 12.48
C HIS A 320 -15.64 5.89 11.85
N ILE A 321 -14.47 5.22 11.90
CA ILE A 321 -13.20 5.80 11.41
C ILE A 321 -13.26 6.20 9.94
N PRO A 322 -13.81 5.38 9.01
CA PRO A 322 -13.96 5.77 7.62
C PRO A 322 -14.84 7.01 7.39
N GLU A 323 -15.88 7.21 8.20
CA GLU A 323 -16.72 8.41 8.12
C GLU A 323 -15.94 9.67 8.54
N TRP A 324 -15.14 9.57 9.62
CA TRP A 324 -14.26 10.65 10.03
C TRP A 324 -13.22 10.95 8.93
N PHE A 325 -12.62 9.93 8.34
CA PHE A 325 -11.66 10.10 7.25
C PHE A 325 -12.32 10.73 6.00
N SER A 326 -13.55 10.33 5.66
CA SER A 326 -14.34 10.92 4.58
C SER A 326 -14.68 12.38 4.84
N TRP A 327 -15.05 12.74 6.08
CA TRP A 327 -15.25 14.14 6.46
C TRP A 327 -13.97 14.98 6.27
N GLN A 328 -12.81 14.46 6.65
CA GLN A 328 -11.52 15.14 6.39
C GLN A 328 -11.28 15.33 4.90
N ARG A 329 -11.68 14.39 4.07
CA ARG A 329 -11.59 14.51 2.60
C ARG A 329 -12.45 15.67 2.08
N GLU A 330 -13.68 15.79 2.54
CA GLU A 330 -14.55 16.91 2.14
C GLU A 330 -14.01 18.27 2.63
N GLU A 331 -13.42 18.33 3.81
CA GLU A 331 -12.75 19.54 4.32
C GLU A 331 -11.55 19.95 3.43
N ILE A 332 -10.72 18.99 3.01
CA ILE A 332 -9.60 19.26 2.08
C ILE A 332 -10.11 19.67 0.71
N LYS A 333 -11.14 19.03 0.19
CA LYS A 333 -11.78 19.41 -1.07
C LYS A 333 -12.29 20.85 -1.02
N LYS A 334 -12.89 21.26 0.10
CA LYS A 334 -13.30 22.65 0.33
C LYS A 334 -12.10 23.59 0.33
N GLU A 335 -11.01 23.25 1.03
CA GLU A 335 -9.76 24.05 1.02
C GLU A 335 -9.21 24.22 -0.41
N ILE A 336 -9.26 23.17 -1.23
CA ILE A 336 -8.84 23.20 -2.64
C ILE A 336 -9.74 24.15 -3.47
N LEU A 337 -11.06 24.02 -3.36
CA LEU A 337 -12.02 24.82 -4.12
C LEU A 337 -11.96 26.31 -3.73
N GLU A 338 -11.65 26.62 -2.47
CA GLU A 338 -11.46 27.98 -1.96
C GLU A 338 -10.05 28.52 -2.26
N GLY A 339 -9.18 27.75 -2.92
CA GLY A 339 -7.79 28.15 -3.22
C GLY A 339 -6.89 28.27 -1.98
N LYS A 340 -7.28 27.69 -0.85
CA LYS A 340 -6.57 27.73 0.43
C LYS A 340 -5.59 26.58 0.63
N TYR A 341 -5.75 25.48 -0.13
CA TYR A 341 -4.86 24.32 0.00
C TYR A 341 -3.47 24.66 -0.51
N ASN A 342 -2.50 24.55 0.36
CA ASN A 342 -1.08 24.68 0.03
C ASN A 342 -0.25 23.87 1.04
N LEU A 343 0.60 22.99 0.53
CA LEU A 343 1.63 22.29 1.31
C LEU A 343 2.98 22.92 0.96
N ASP A 344 3.77 23.27 1.95
CA ASP A 344 5.14 23.77 1.80
C ASP A 344 5.94 23.33 3.03
N ILE A 345 6.77 22.27 2.86
CA ILE A 345 7.40 21.59 3.97
C ILE A 345 8.85 21.21 3.70
N PRO A 346 9.75 21.34 4.70
CA PRO A 346 11.09 20.80 4.62
C PRO A 346 11.07 19.26 4.63
N VAL A 347 11.93 18.66 3.79
CA VAL A 347 12.02 17.19 3.65
C VAL A 347 13.47 16.73 3.56
N ASP A 348 13.74 15.52 4.08
CA ASP A 348 14.89 14.73 3.65
C ASP A 348 14.55 14.05 2.32
N ILE A 349 15.49 14.08 1.37
CA ILE A 349 15.28 13.57 0.01
C ILE A 349 16.11 12.30 -0.20
N TYR A 350 15.39 11.24 -0.59
CA TYR A 350 16.01 9.99 -1.03
C TYR A 350 15.59 9.71 -2.48
N MET A 351 16.43 9.00 -3.22
CA MET A 351 16.21 8.67 -4.63
C MET A 351 16.32 7.16 -4.88
N LEU A 352 15.44 6.67 -5.75
CA LEU A 352 15.59 5.35 -6.37
C LEU A 352 15.87 5.52 -7.86
N VAL A 353 17.07 5.16 -8.30
CA VAL A 353 17.51 5.19 -9.69
C VAL A 353 17.89 3.81 -10.22
N ASN A 354 18.19 2.88 -9.31
CA ASN A 354 18.51 1.48 -9.62
C ASN A 354 18.23 0.58 -8.40
N THR A 355 18.41 -0.73 -8.55
CA THR A 355 18.12 -1.71 -7.50
C THR A 355 19.29 -2.00 -6.55
N LYS A 356 20.35 -1.16 -6.52
CA LYS A 356 21.50 -1.37 -5.64
C LYS A 356 21.28 -0.77 -4.24
N ALA A 357 20.67 0.42 -4.18
CA ALA A 357 20.36 1.11 -2.93
C ALA A 357 19.27 2.16 -3.16
N ILE A 358 18.66 2.62 -2.07
CA ILE A 358 17.94 3.88 -1.97
C ILE A 358 18.94 4.91 -1.47
N TYR A 359 19.09 6.02 -2.19
CA TYR A 359 20.16 6.98 -1.96
C TYR A 359 19.63 8.22 -1.25
N LYS A 360 20.09 8.49 -0.02
CA LYS A 360 19.89 9.81 0.62
C LYS A 360 20.78 10.81 -0.11
N VAL A 361 20.17 11.84 -0.72
CA VAL A 361 20.88 12.80 -1.60
C VAL A 361 20.99 14.19 -1.01
N GLY A 362 20.22 14.49 0.04
CA GLY A 362 20.23 15.79 0.69
C GLY A 362 18.90 16.13 1.34
N GLU A 363 18.72 17.42 1.55
CA GLU A 363 17.49 18.03 2.09
C GLU A 363 16.90 18.96 1.06
N GLY A 364 15.63 19.32 1.26
CA GLY A 364 14.96 20.26 0.38
C GLY A 364 13.61 20.69 0.88
N ASN A 365 12.82 21.23 -0.03
CA ASN A 365 11.46 21.67 0.24
C ASN A 365 10.48 21.03 -0.74
N LEU A 366 9.42 20.45 -0.22
CA LEU A 366 8.34 19.87 -1.02
C LEU A 366 7.12 20.79 -0.95
N LYS A 367 6.68 21.26 -2.11
CA LYS A 367 5.45 22.04 -2.28
C LYS A 367 4.40 21.20 -3.00
N HIS A 368 3.14 21.39 -2.63
CA HIS A 368 2.00 20.80 -3.34
C HIS A 368 0.80 21.74 -3.28
N ASN A 369 0.26 22.04 -4.44
CA ASN A 369 -0.91 22.91 -4.62
C ASN A 369 -1.70 22.47 -5.86
N LYS A 370 -2.61 23.33 -6.36
CA LYS A 370 -3.43 23.07 -7.56
C LYS A 370 -2.62 22.73 -8.83
N ASP A 371 -1.39 23.20 -8.94
CA ASP A 371 -0.53 22.99 -10.11
C ASP A 371 0.24 21.65 -10.06
N GLY A 372 0.26 21.01 -8.87
CA GLY A 372 0.93 19.74 -8.61
C GLY A 372 2.05 19.88 -7.59
N PHE A 373 3.03 18.99 -7.67
CA PHE A 373 4.21 18.98 -6.80
C PHE A 373 5.38 19.72 -7.38
N VAL A 374 6.12 20.41 -6.52
CA VAL A 374 7.45 20.97 -6.80
C VAL A 374 8.39 20.53 -5.68
N LEU A 375 9.51 19.93 -6.05
CA LEU A 375 10.58 19.53 -5.14
C LEU A 375 11.85 20.28 -5.49
N ASP A 376 12.28 21.16 -4.60
CA ASP A 376 13.54 21.90 -4.68
C ASP A 376 14.49 21.41 -3.58
N GLY A 377 15.77 21.19 -3.88
CA GLY A 377 16.68 20.72 -2.83
C GLY A 377 18.10 20.50 -3.30
N CYS A 378 18.88 19.79 -2.48
CA CYS A 378 20.26 19.43 -2.75
C CYS A 378 21.13 20.66 -3.09
N ASP A 379 21.01 21.73 -2.29
CA ASP A 379 21.74 23.00 -2.46
C ASP A 379 21.49 23.64 -3.84
N GLY A 380 20.23 23.63 -4.30
CA GLY A 380 19.79 24.21 -5.57
C GLY A 380 20.07 23.35 -6.81
N LYS A 381 20.62 22.15 -6.65
CA LYS A 381 20.93 21.22 -7.76
C LYS A 381 19.75 20.37 -8.20
N LEU A 382 18.74 20.19 -7.34
CA LEU A 382 17.52 19.47 -7.64
C LEU A 382 16.37 20.45 -7.80
N HIS A 383 15.71 20.38 -8.96
CA HIS A 383 14.40 20.93 -9.22
C HIS A 383 13.58 19.88 -9.98
N PHE A 384 12.43 19.49 -9.43
CA PHE A 384 11.54 18.50 -10.04
C PHE A 384 10.09 18.93 -9.90
N GLU A 385 9.35 18.89 -11.00
CA GLU A 385 7.91 19.18 -11.05
C GLU A 385 7.10 17.94 -11.45
N GLN A 386 5.99 17.71 -10.77
CA GLN A 386 5.00 16.72 -11.15
C GLN A 386 3.63 17.39 -11.22
N LYS A 387 3.09 17.54 -12.43
CA LYS A 387 1.79 18.19 -12.65
C LYS A 387 0.64 17.34 -12.05
N THR A 388 -0.43 18.00 -11.63
CA THR A 388 -1.61 17.38 -11.02
C THR A 388 -2.18 16.20 -11.82
N LYS A 389 -2.27 16.32 -13.15
CA LYS A 389 -2.78 15.26 -14.04
C LYS A 389 -1.84 14.06 -14.22
N ALA A 390 -0.63 14.11 -13.69
CA ALA A 390 0.35 13.03 -13.86
C ALA A 390 0.03 11.77 -13.04
N SER A 391 -0.73 11.93 -11.95
CA SER A 391 -1.05 10.79 -11.07
C SER A 391 -2.43 10.94 -10.42
N TYR A 392 -3.23 9.88 -10.48
CA TYR A 392 -4.58 9.84 -9.88
C TYR A 392 -4.57 9.71 -8.35
N SER A 393 -3.45 9.32 -7.76
CA SER A 393 -3.23 9.23 -6.32
C SER A 393 -1.74 9.34 -6.02
N LEU A 394 -1.34 9.21 -4.78
CA LEU A 394 0.01 9.45 -4.29
C LEU A 394 0.61 8.19 -3.67
N TYR A 395 1.84 7.82 -4.07
CA TYR A 395 2.62 6.86 -3.32
C TYR A 395 3.02 7.47 -1.97
N SER A 396 2.40 7.00 -0.93
CA SER A 396 2.64 7.44 0.43
C SER A 396 2.54 6.26 1.38
N ASP A 397 3.33 6.26 2.46
CA ASP A 397 3.43 5.15 3.39
C ASP A 397 3.83 5.67 4.78
N TYR A 398 3.57 4.88 5.83
CA TYR A 398 3.96 5.17 7.20
C TYR A 398 5.09 4.25 7.63
N ASN A 399 6.07 4.82 8.34
CA ASN A 399 7.25 4.09 8.82
C ASN A 399 7.94 3.25 7.72
N TRP A 400 7.98 3.80 6.49
CA TRP A 400 8.45 3.11 5.29
C TRP A 400 9.90 2.62 5.47
N TYR A 401 10.10 1.32 5.37
CA TYR A 401 11.37 0.63 5.66
C TYR A 401 12.04 1.03 6.98
N GLU A 402 11.26 1.40 8.00
CA GLU A 402 11.74 1.89 9.31
C GLU A 402 12.53 3.21 9.22
N ILE A 403 12.45 3.94 8.08
CA ILE A 403 13.09 5.25 7.90
C ILE A 403 12.17 6.37 8.39
N GLY A 404 10.89 6.34 8.02
CA GLY A 404 9.92 7.36 8.40
C GLY A 404 8.67 7.36 7.53
N ASP A 405 7.78 8.29 7.80
CA ASP A 405 6.60 8.53 6.99
C ASP A 405 7.00 9.23 5.69
N VAL A 406 6.48 8.80 4.54
CA VAL A 406 7.02 9.17 3.24
C VAL A 406 5.94 9.64 2.27
N ILE A 407 6.30 10.65 1.48
CA ILE A 407 5.61 11.11 0.27
C ILE A 407 6.55 10.84 -0.90
N CYS A 408 6.12 10.03 -1.87
CA CYS A 408 6.93 9.69 -3.02
C CYS A 408 6.34 10.29 -4.29
N ILE A 409 7.16 11.04 -5.01
CA ILE A 409 6.87 11.61 -6.32
C ILE A 409 7.93 11.16 -7.32
N GLY A 410 7.67 11.32 -8.63
CA GLY A 410 8.66 10.94 -9.62
C GLY A 410 8.08 10.49 -10.94
N ASP A 411 8.94 9.90 -11.75
CA ASP A 411 8.62 9.40 -13.08
C ASP A 411 9.13 7.97 -13.30
N MET A 412 9.11 7.49 -14.54
CA MET A 412 9.64 6.18 -14.92
C MET A 412 11.14 6.02 -14.69
N LYS A 413 11.90 7.11 -14.60
CA LYS A 413 13.37 7.08 -14.52
C LYS A 413 13.88 7.25 -13.11
N THR A 414 13.16 8.03 -12.29
CA THR A 414 13.59 8.42 -10.93
C THR A 414 12.39 8.57 -10.02
N LEU A 415 12.49 7.98 -8.84
CA LEU A 415 11.56 8.20 -7.74
C LEU A 415 12.27 9.00 -6.65
N TYR A 416 11.58 10.01 -6.13
CA TYR A 416 12.01 10.85 -5.01
C TYR A 416 11.14 10.51 -3.81
N TYR A 417 11.76 10.01 -2.74
CA TYR A 417 11.12 9.71 -1.47
C TYR A 417 11.40 10.87 -0.53
N CYS A 418 10.36 11.65 -0.24
CA CYS A 418 10.40 12.85 0.58
C CYS A 418 9.92 12.50 1.98
N PHE A 419 10.80 12.64 2.98
CA PHE A 419 10.50 12.40 4.39
C PHE A 419 10.27 13.73 5.08
N PRO A 420 9.03 14.07 5.49
CA PRO A 420 8.73 15.34 6.15
C PRO A 420 9.54 15.56 7.42
N LYS A 421 10.13 16.75 7.59
CA LYS A 421 10.90 17.17 8.77
C LYS A 421 10.08 18.07 9.69
N ILE A 422 8.80 17.79 9.82
CA ILE A 422 7.86 18.53 10.66
C ILE A 422 7.15 17.60 11.64
N ASN A 423 6.77 18.14 12.80
CA ASN A 423 6.02 17.40 13.83
C ASN A 423 4.51 17.41 13.56
N GLN A 424 4.09 17.15 12.34
CA GLN A 424 2.71 17.15 11.92
C GLN A 424 2.46 16.07 10.87
N ASP A 425 1.35 15.34 11.03
CA ASP A 425 0.96 14.30 10.08
C ASP A 425 0.39 14.92 8.80
N VAL A 426 1.18 14.88 7.74
CA VAL A 426 0.81 15.48 6.43
C VAL A 426 0.59 14.45 5.34
N VAL A 427 0.99 13.19 5.56
CA VAL A 427 1.00 12.14 4.52
C VAL A 427 -0.42 11.84 4.03
N ALA A 428 -1.38 11.60 4.94
CA ALA A 428 -2.77 11.36 4.56
C ALA A 428 -3.40 12.59 3.89
N LYS A 429 -3.18 13.79 4.44
CA LYS A 429 -3.68 15.05 3.86
C LYS A 429 -3.19 15.23 2.43
N THR A 430 -1.88 15.04 2.19
CA THR A 430 -1.28 15.20 0.86
C THR A 430 -1.83 14.17 -0.13
N ARG A 431 -2.03 12.91 0.28
CA ARG A 431 -2.65 11.89 -0.56
C ARG A 431 -4.08 12.25 -0.94
N ILE A 432 -4.90 12.61 0.03
CA ILE A 432 -6.29 13.05 -0.21
C ILE A 432 -6.31 14.24 -1.18
N ALA A 433 -5.47 15.24 -0.94
CA ALA A 433 -5.40 16.42 -1.80
C ALA A 433 -4.98 16.07 -3.23
N THR A 434 -4.02 15.16 -3.41
CA THR A 434 -3.62 14.67 -4.74
C THR A 434 -4.81 14.04 -5.47
N GLU A 435 -5.59 13.20 -4.78
CA GLU A 435 -6.76 12.52 -5.35
C GLU A 435 -7.87 13.51 -5.72
N GLU A 436 -8.16 14.50 -4.86
CA GLU A 436 -9.20 15.50 -5.12
C GLU A 436 -8.78 16.49 -6.22
N LEU A 437 -7.52 16.93 -6.23
CA LEU A 437 -6.99 17.78 -7.30
C LEU A 437 -7.02 17.06 -8.67
N PHE A 438 -6.67 15.77 -8.71
CA PHE A 438 -6.73 14.99 -9.95
C PHE A 438 -8.16 14.94 -10.53
N LYS A 439 -9.19 14.79 -9.68
CA LYS A 439 -10.60 14.80 -10.12
C LYS A 439 -11.02 16.11 -10.75
N LEU A 440 -10.38 17.23 -10.40
CA LEU A 440 -10.72 18.55 -10.97
C LEU A 440 -10.08 18.81 -12.34
N VAL A 441 -9.10 17.98 -12.75
CA VAL A 441 -8.38 18.15 -14.04
C VAL A 441 -8.69 17.05 -15.06
N LEU A 442 -9.65 16.14 -14.72
CA LEU A 442 -10.23 15.16 -15.63
C LEU A 442 -11.34 15.79 -16.44
#